data_bf2479b21045fdf7779f1203791dd0b0
#
_entry.id   bf2479b21045fdf7779f1203791dd0b0
#
_cell.length_a   1.000
_cell.length_b   1.000
_cell.length_c   1.000
_cell.angle_alpha   90.00
_cell.angle_beta   90.00
_cell.angle_gamma   90.00
#
_symmetry.space_group_name_H-M   'P 1'
#
loop_
_entity.id
_entity.type
_entity.pdbx_description
1 polymer ?
#
loop_
_entity_poly.entity_id
_entity_poly.type
_entity_poly.pdbx_seq_one_letter_code
_entity_poly.pdbx_strand_id
1 'polypeptide(L)'
;MSTAVTRIGLEPLDVERDALLLHAWVTHPRSVFWMMQGASVDDVRREYADIVASPHHDAWLGRTNGEQTFLAETYDPAHSALAAVHETRPGDLGMHVLVAPTETPVHGFTSQVFAAVLRHCFTLAGHGGVPAQRVVVEPDARNVAIHRLNARAGFVAEREVDLPDKRALLSTCTREQFEASELGASFDPTGDVA
;
A
#
# COMPACT_ATOMS: atom_id res chain seq x y z
N MET A 1 10.94 9.18 28.96
CA MET A 1 10.41 9.83 27.75
C MET A 1 9.23 8.98 27.30
N SER A 2 8.00 9.49 27.45
CA SER A 2 6.80 8.78 27.01
C SER A 2 6.82 8.73 25.47
N THR A 3 6.97 7.57 24.88
CA THR A 3 6.73 7.37 23.45
C THR A 3 5.24 7.59 23.22
N ALA A 4 4.89 8.73 22.63
CA ALA A 4 3.52 8.98 22.23
C ALA A 4 3.08 7.84 21.30
N VAL A 5 1.99 7.17 21.65
CA VAL A 5 1.40 6.10 20.81
C VAL A 5 1.01 6.73 19.49
N THR A 6 1.58 6.25 18.40
CA THR A 6 1.24 6.70 17.06
C THR A 6 -0.09 6.04 16.65
N ARG A 7 -1.16 6.84 16.54
CA ARG A 7 -2.44 6.36 16.02
C ARG A 7 -2.42 6.42 14.50
N ILE A 8 -2.61 5.29 13.85
CA ILE A 8 -2.69 5.18 12.40
C ILE A 8 -4.09 4.71 12.04
N GLY A 9 -4.79 5.45 11.18
CA GLY A 9 -6.11 5.12 10.68
C GLY A 9 -6.14 5.16 9.15
N LEU A 10 -7.03 4.38 8.56
CA LEU A 10 -7.34 4.40 7.14
C LEU A 10 -8.84 4.71 6.97
N GLU A 11 -9.15 5.61 6.06
CA GLU A 11 -10.52 5.92 5.65
C GLU A 11 -10.65 5.78 4.13
N PRO A 12 -11.82 5.42 3.59
CA PRO A 12 -12.04 5.44 2.15
C PRO A 12 -11.72 6.82 1.59
N LEU A 13 -11.04 6.83 0.44
CA LEU A 13 -10.66 8.07 -0.24
C LEU A 13 -11.90 8.84 -0.70
N ASP A 14 -11.95 10.13 -0.42
CA ASP A 14 -12.91 11.08 -1.00
C ASP A 14 -12.21 11.87 -2.10
N VAL A 15 -12.44 11.49 -3.36
CA VAL A 15 -11.73 12.04 -4.51
C VAL A 15 -11.92 13.54 -4.65
N GLU A 16 -13.15 14.05 -4.42
CA GLU A 16 -13.44 15.50 -4.56
C GLU A 16 -12.73 16.33 -3.50
N ARG A 17 -12.66 15.82 -2.29
CA ARG A 17 -11.95 16.46 -1.17
C ARG A 17 -10.44 16.37 -1.31
N ASP A 18 -9.92 15.22 -1.75
CA ASP A 18 -8.53 14.84 -1.56
C ASP A 18 -7.66 14.97 -2.83
N ALA A 19 -8.23 15.18 -4.03
CA ALA A 19 -7.50 15.17 -5.30
C ALA A 19 -6.30 16.13 -5.34
N LEU A 20 -6.40 17.34 -4.79
CA LEU A 20 -5.29 18.30 -4.73
C LEU A 20 -4.14 17.81 -3.83
N LEU A 21 -4.48 17.19 -2.70
CA LEU A 21 -3.50 16.60 -1.79
C LEU A 21 -2.79 15.43 -2.45
N LEU A 22 -3.56 14.52 -3.06
CA LEU A 22 -3.00 13.37 -3.78
C LEU A 22 -2.08 13.81 -4.92
N HIS A 23 -2.52 14.81 -5.71
CA HIS A 23 -1.68 15.36 -6.78
C HIS A 23 -0.32 15.81 -6.24
N ALA A 24 -0.28 16.56 -5.14
CA ALA A 24 0.98 16.99 -4.53
C ALA A 24 1.87 15.81 -4.09
N TRP A 25 1.28 14.69 -3.68
CA TRP A 25 2.02 13.51 -3.25
C TRP A 25 2.51 12.65 -4.42
N VAL A 26 1.62 12.31 -5.37
CA VAL A 26 1.93 11.37 -6.45
C VAL A 26 2.84 11.96 -7.52
N THR A 27 2.82 13.31 -7.71
CA THR A 27 3.71 14.01 -8.64
C THR A 27 5.04 14.44 -8.03
N HIS A 28 5.21 14.27 -6.72
CA HIS A 28 6.44 14.68 -6.04
C HIS A 28 7.66 13.86 -6.55
N PRO A 29 8.85 14.46 -6.72
CA PRO A 29 10.04 13.74 -7.21
C PRO A 29 10.44 12.50 -6.38
N ARG A 30 10.12 12.47 -5.08
CA ARG A 30 10.35 11.29 -4.22
C ARG A 30 9.37 10.14 -4.49
N SER A 31 8.27 10.40 -5.18
CA SER A 31 7.23 9.41 -5.52
C SER A 31 7.43 8.81 -6.92
N VAL A 32 8.66 8.80 -7.44
CA VAL A 32 8.97 8.36 -8.81
C VAL A 32 8.41 6.98 -9.16
N PHE A 33 8.38 6.07 -8.20
CA PHE A 33 7.85 4.72 -8.39
C PHE A 33 6.31 4.64 -8.34
N TRP A 34 5.62 5.76 -8.08
CA TRP A 34 4.16 5.88 -8.25
C TRP A 34 3.76 6.18 -9.69
N MET A 35 4.74 6.61 -10.51
CA MET A 35 4.66 6.79 -11.97
C MET A 35 3.61 7.81 -12.44
N MET A 36 3.33 8.83 -11.64
CA MET A 36 2.38 9.91 -11.95
C MET A 36 3.04 11.31 -11.96
N GLN A 37 4.38 11.42 -12.12
CA GLN A 37 5.11 12.68 -12.00
C GLN A 37 4.65 13.78 -12.97
N GLY A 38 4.12 13.41 -14.14
CA GLY A 38 3.63 14.35 -15.14
C GLY A 38 2.11 14.57 -15.13
N ALA A 39 1.39 13.97 -14.18
CA ALA A 39 -0.07 14.05 -14.13
C ALA A 39 -0.54 15.44 -13.71
N SER A 40 -1.61 15.93 -14.33
CA SER A 40 -2.36 17.09 -13.85
C SER A 40 -3.28 16.72 -12.69
N VAL A 41 -3.83 17.71 -11.99
CA VAL A 41 -4.84 17.47 -10.94
C VAL A 41 -6.06 16.72 -11.52
N ASP A 42 -6.46 17.04 -12.75
CA ASP A 42 -7.60 16.38 -13.38
C ASP A 42 -7.29 14.94 -13.79
N ASP A 43 -6.03 14.63 -14.15
CA ASP A 43 -5.61 13.25 -14.38
C ASP A 43 -5.65 12.44 -13.08
N VAL A 44 -5.14 12.99 -11.99
CA VAL A 44 -5.19 12.34 -10.67
C VAL A 44 -6.65 12.14 -10.21
N ARG A 45 -7.50 13.17 -10.37
CA ARG A 45 -8.92 13.05 -10.03
C ARG A 45 -9.60 11.94 -10.83
N ARG A 46 -9.33 11.84 -12.12
CA ARG A 46 -9.91 10.81 -13.00
C ARG A 46 -9.44 9.42 -12.60
N GLU A 47 -8.13 9.23 -12.40
CA GLU A 47 -7.55 7.96 -11.99
C GLU A 47 -8.18 7.45 -10.69
N TYR A 48 -8.23 8.29 -9.65
CA TYR A 48 -8.80 7.89 -8.37
C TYR A 48 -10.33 7.78 -8.37
N ALA A 49 -11.04 8.50 -9.25
CA ALA A 49 -12.47 8.29 -9.47
C ALA A 49 -12.74 6.92 -10.10
N ASP A 50 -11.92 6.49 -11.05
CA ASP A 50 -12.02 5.16 -11.67
C ASP A 50 -11.70 4.06 -10.65
N ILE A 51 -10.69 4.25 -9.80
CA ILE A 51 -10.36 3.32 -8.71
C ILE A 51 -11.53 3.18 -7.74
N VAL A 52 -12.06 4.28 -7.21
CA VAL A 52 -13.16 4.27 -6.23
C VAL A 52 -14.47 3.72 -6.82
N ALA A 53 -14.69 3.87 -8.12
CA ALA A 53 -15.83 3.28 -8.82
C ALA A 53 -15.67 1.79 -9.13
N SER A 54 -14.47 1.25 -9.04
CA SER A 54 -14.16 -0.14 -9.36
C SER A 54 -14.67 -1.10 -8.26
N PRO A 55 -15.30 -2.23 -8.60
CA PRO A 55 -15.61 -3.27 -7.62
C PRO A 55 -14.40 -4.12 -7.21
N HIS A 56 -13.23 -3.86 -7.80
CA HIS A 56 -12.02 -4.67 -7.65
C HIS A 56 -10.81 -3.88 -7.15
N HIS A 57 -10.99 -2.60 -6.83
CA HIS A 57 -9.91 -1.72 -6.42
C HIS A 57 -10.44 -0.67 -5.43
N ASP A 58 -9.78 -0.51 -4.30
CA ASP A 58 -10.09 0.49 -3.28
C ASP A 58 -8.88 1.41 -3.05
N ALA A 59 -9.17 2.68 -2.77
CA ALA A 59 -8.18 3.65 -2.33
C ALA A 59 -8.51 4.14 -0.91
N TRP A 60 -7.47 4.29 -0.10
CA TRP A 60 -7.54 4.62 1.32
C TRP A 60 -6.68 5.84 1.63
N LEU A 61 -7.26 6.86 2.22
CA LEU A 61 -6.50 7.96 2.78
C LEU A 61 -6.05 7.60 4.20
N GLY A 62 -4.74 7.64 4.42
CA GLY A 62 -4.15 7.30 5.70
C GLY A 62 -3.88 8.51 6.57
N ARG A 63 -4.20 8.38 7.87
CA ARG A 63 -3.95 9.41 8.88
C ARG A 63 -3.03 8.90 9.98
N THR A 64 -2.15 9.77 10.43
CA THR A 64 -1.30 9.53 11.61
C THR A 64 -1.54 10.64 12.60
N ASN A 65 -2.03 10.30 13.80
CA ASN A 65 -2.43 11.28 14.83
C ASN A 65 -3.40 12.35 14.30
N GLY A 66 -4.28 11.97 13.37
CA GLY A 66 -5.29 12.84 12.74
C GLY A 66 -4.82 13.59 11.50
N GLU A 67 -3.53 13.63 11.19
CA GLU A 67 -2.98 14.26 9.98
C GLU A 67 -2.93 13.28 8.81
N GLN A 68 -3.25 13.74 7.61
CA GLN A 68 -3.15 12.97 6.37
C GLN A 68 -1.67 12.76 6.01
N THR A 69 -1.20 11.52 5.96
CA THR A 69 0.23 11.22 5.86
C THR A 69 0.60 10.10 4.91
N PHE A 70 -0.38 9.37 4.39
CA PHE A 70 -0.12 8.32 3.40
C PHE A 70 -1.37 7.99 2.59
N LEU A 71 -1.14 7.34 1.46
CA LEU A 71 -2.14 6.76 0.59
C LEU A 71 -1.89 5.26 0.53
N ALA A 72 -2.94 4.47 0.56
CA ALA A 72 -2.86 3.04 0.28
C ALA A 72 -3.91 2.66 -0.77
N GLU A 73 -3.61 1.62 -1.51
CA GLU A 73 -4.54 0.99 -2.44
C GLU A 73 -4.58 -0.51 -2.15
N THR A 74 -5.77 -1.09 -2.29
CA THR A 74 -5.97 -2.54 -2.23
C THR A 74 -6.76 -2.98 -3.45
N TYR A 75 -6.39 -4.09 -4.08
CA TYR A 75 -7.01 -4.53 -5.31
C TYR A 75 -7.04 -6.06 -5.44
N ASP A 76 -7.97 -6.56 -6.25
CA ASP A 76 -8.00 -7.95 -6.65
C ASP A 76 -6.95 -8.20 -7.76
N PRO A 77 -5.89 -9.01 -7.52
CA PRO A 77 -4.86 -9.27 -8.51
C PRO A 77 -5.38 -9.88 -9.81
N ALA A 78 -6.48 -10.62 -9.77
CA ALA A 78 -7.09 -11.22 -10.97
C ALA A 78 -7.72 -10.17 -11.90
N HIS A 79 -7.95 -8.94 -11.41
CA HIS A 79 -8.51 -7.82 -12.17
C HIS A 79 -7.49 -6.69 -12.37
N SER A 80 -6.21 -7.02 -12.32
CA SER A 80 -5.07 -6.09 -12.51
C SER A 80 -4.11 -6.60 -13.59
N ALA A 81 -3.06 -5.84 -13.87
CA ALA A 81 -1.99 -6.26 -14.77
C ALA A 81 -1.29 -7.56 -14.33
N LEU A 82 -1.38 -7.90 -13.03
CA LEU A 82 -0.84 -9.15 -12.50
C LEU A 82 -1.52 -10.40 -13.04
N ALA A 83 -2.77 -10.34 -13.48
CA ALA A 83 -3.52 -11.49 -14.02
C ALA A 83 -2.80 -12.17 -15.20
N ALA A 84 -1.97 -11.44 -15.94
CA ALA A 84 -1.20 -11.98 -17.06
C ALA A 84 0.05 -12.77 -16.64
N VAL A 85 0.55 -12.56 -15.42
CA VAL A 85 1.86 -13.06 -14.96
C VAL A 85 1.81 -13.76 -13.61
N HIS A 86 0.68 -13.74 -12.93
CA HIS A 86 0.48 -14.33 -11.61
C HIS A 86 -0.81 -15.16 -11.57
N GLU A 87 -0.71 -16.38 -11.09
CA GLU A 87 -1.87 -17.22 -10.80
C GLU A 87 -2.50 -16.79 -9.47
N THR A 88 -3.58 -16.00 -9.59
CA THR A 88 -4.31 -15.51 -8.41
C THR A 88 -5.03 -16.66 -7.71
N ARG A 89 -4.91 -16.71 -6.38
CA ARG A 89 -5.55 -17.71 -5.52
C ARG A 89 -6.67 -17.05 -4.71
N PRO A 90 -7.68 -17.82 -4.27
CA PRO A 90 -8.68 -17.32 -3.33
C PRO A 90 -7.99 -16.69 -2.10
N GLY A 91 -8.43 -15.49 -1.73
CA GLY A 91 -7.83 -14.72 -0.62
C GLY A 91 -6.56 -13.95 -0.95
N ASP A 92 -6.11 -13.89 -2.21
CA ASP A 92 -5.07 -12.96 -2.63
C ASP A 92 -5.61 -11.52 -2.64
N LEU A 93 -4.83 -10.59 -2.13
CA LEU A 93 -5.13 -9.16 -2.13
C LEU A 93 -3.88 -8.38 -2.54
N GLY A 94 -3.98 -7.56 -3.57
CA GLY A 94 -2.92 -6.64 -3.98
C GLY A 94 -2.84 -5.41 -3.06
N MET A 95 -1.65 -4.81 -2.92
CA MET A 95 -1.45 -3.64 -2.07
C MET A 95 -0.43 -2.68 -2.67
N HIS A 96 -0.75 -1.37 -2.67
CA HIS A 96 0.21 -0.30 -2.89
C HIS A 96 0.20 0.66 -1.68
N VAL A 97 1.34 1.26 -1.37
CA VAL A 97 1.47 2.26 -0.29
C VAL A 97 2.38 3.39 -0.73
N LEU A 98 1.92 4.62 -0.55
CA LEU A 98 2.69 5.85 -0.73
C LEU A 98 2.68 6.65 0.58
N VAL A 99 3.83 6.82 1.22
CA VAL A 99 3.97 7.76 2.33
C VAL A 99 4.17 9.16 1.78
N ALA A 100 3.41 10.13 2.31
CA ALA A 100 3.48 11.52 1.88
C ALA A 100 4.91 12.05 1.94
N PRO A 101 5.38 12.76 0.92
CA PRO A 101 6.66 13.44 0.97
C PRO A 101 6.70 14.46 2.09
N THR A 102 7.81 14.51 2.83
CA THR A 102 8.01 15.46 3.93
C THR A 102 9.43 16.00 3.96
N GLU A 103 9.58 17.25 4.40
CA GLU A 103 10.90 17.88 4.65
C GLU A 103 11.48 17.43 6.00
N THR A 104 10.67 16.88 6.90
CA THR A 104 11.07 16.44 8.24
C THR A 104 10.79 14.94 8.43
N PRO A 105 11.58 14.05 7.81
CA PRO A 105 11.35 12.62 7.92
C PRO A 105 11.57 12.12 9.37
N VAL A 106 10.63 11.31 9.85
CA VAL A 106 10.73 10.66 11.17
C VAL A 106 11.24 9.24 10.96
N HIS A 107 12.28 8.87 11.72
CA HIS A 107 12.86 7.54 11.65
C HIS A 107 11.83 6.46 12.02
N GLY A 108 11.72 5.43 11.19
CA GLY A 108 10.78 4.31 11.40
C GLY A 108 9.33 4.58 10.97
N PHE A 109 8.97 5.82 10.60
CA PHE A 109 7.61 6.19 10.24
C PHE A 109 7.06 5.34 9.08
N THR A 110 7.81 5.22 7.99
CA THR A 110 7.41 4.39 6.83
C THR A 110 7.17 2.93 7.22
N SER A 111 8.00 2.38 8.11
CA SER A 111 7.82 1.01 8.61
C SER A 111 6.54 0.85 9.41
N GLN A 112 6.19 1.84 10.25
CA GLN A 112 4.94 1.83 11.04
C GLN A 112 3.71 1.91 10.12
N VAL A 113 3.72 2.84 9.15
CA VAL A 113 2.64 2.97 8.15
C VAL A 113 2.49 1.67 7.36
N PHE A 114 3.60 1.11 6.87
CA PHE A 114 3.57 -0.12 6.08
C PHE A 114 3.00 -1.30 6.87
N ALA A 115 3.41 -1.48 8.12
CA ALA A 115 2.88 -2.51 9.01
C ALA A 115 1.37 -2.32 9.27
N ALA A 116 0.92 -1.08 9.48
CA ALA A 116 -0.50 -0.76 9.70
C ALA A 116 -1.34 -1.08 8.45
N VAL A 117 -0.88 -0.69 7.25
CA VAL A 117 -1.58 -1.00 6.00
C VAL A 117 -1.61 -2.51 5.75
N LEU A 118 -0.51 -3.22 5.95
CA LEU A 118 -0.47 -4.68 5.77
C LEU A 118 -1.41 -5.39 6.75
N ARG A 119 -1.49 -4.94 8.01
CA ARG A 119 -2.46 -5.44 8.97
C ARG A 119 -3.89 -5.18 8.51
N HIS A 120 -4.18 -3.97 8.01
CA HIS A 120 -5.48 -3.61 7.46
C HIS A 120 -5.87 -4.54 6.30
N CYS A 121 -4.95 -4.84 5.37
CA CYS A 121 -5.19 -5.79 4.27
C CYS A 121 -5.73 -7.13 4.77
N PHE A 122 -5.20 -7.65 5.88
CA PHE A 122 -5.67 -8.91 6.46
C PHE A 122 -7.05 -8.81 7.17
N THR A 123 -7.65 -7.64 7.26
CA THR A 123 -9.05 -7.47 7.72
C THR A 123 -10.05 -7.44 6.56
N LEU A 124 -9.56 -7.31 5.33
CA LEU A 124 -10.38 -7.19 4.12
C LEU A 124 -10.68 -8.55 3.49
N ALA A 125 -11.56 -8.54 2.49
CA ALA A 125 -11.74 -9.66 1.60
C ALA A 125 -10.69 -9.61 0.48
N GLY A 126 -10.15 -10.78 0.12
CA GLY A 126 -9.31 -10.96 -1.05
C GLY A 126 -10.07 -11.53 -2.24
N HIS A 127 -9.32 -12.01 -3.25
CA HIS A 127 -9.89 -12.62 -4.45
C HIS A 127 -10.92 -13.69 -4.11
N GLY A 128 -12.04 -13.70 -4.84
CA GLY A 128 -13.16 -14.60 -4.60
C GLY A 128 -14.05 -14.25 -3.43
N GLY A 129 -13.88 -13.06 -2.81
CA GLY A 129 -14.69 -12.56 -1.71
C GLY A 129 -14.46 -13.29 -0.38
N VAL A 130 -13.40 -14.09 -0.26
CA VAL A 130 -13.01 -14.74 1.00
C VAL A 130 -12.05 -13.84 1.79
N PRO A 131 -11.90 -14.02 3.13
CA PRO A 131 -10.95 -13.25 3.91
C PRO A 131 -9.54 -13.30 3.32
N ALA A 132 -8.82 -12.17 3.32
CA ALA A 132 -7.47 -12.09 2.78
C ALA A 132 -6.54 -13.08 3.50
N GLN A 133 -5.92 -13.97 2.72
CA GLN A 133 -5.00 -15.00 3.18
C GLN A 133 -3.55 -14.63 2.87
N ARG A 134 -3.36 -13.90 1.76
CA ARG A 134 -2.03 -13.54 1.26
C ARG A 134 -2.08 -12.17 0.59
N VAL A 135 -1.14 -11.32 0.95
CA VAL A 135 -0.93 -10.03 0.26
C VAL A 135 0.12 -10.21 -0.82
N VAL A 136 -0.17 -9.67 -2.01
CA VAL A 136 0.66 -9.74 -3.21
C VAL A 136 1.12 -8.33 -3.56
N VAL A 137 2.41 -8.14 -3.82
CA VAL A 137 2.98 -6.85 -4.22
C VAL A 137 3.95 -7.03 -5.39
N GLU A 138 4.03 -6.00 -6.23
CA GLU A 138 4.85 -6.00 -7.46
C GLU A 138 5.60 -4.66 -7.63
N PRO A 139 6.40 -4.23 -6.64
CA PRO A 139 7.16 -3.00 -6.77
C PRO A 139 8.17 -3.07 -7.91
N ASP A 140 8.48 -1.91 -8.50
CA ASP A 140 9.52 -1.77 -9.51
C ASP A 140 10.82 -2.43 -9.02
N ALA A 141 11.43 -3.27 -9.87
CA ALA A 141 12.66 -4.01 -9.54
C ALA A 141 13.83 -3.10 -9.11
N ARG A 142 13.80 -1.81 -9.53
CA ARG A 142 14.80 -0.81 -9.17
C ARG A 142 14.58 -0.20 -7.78
N ASN A 143 13.40 -0.39 -7.17
CA ASN A 143 13.06 0.19 -5.87
C ASN A 143 13.63 -0.64 -4.71
N VAL A 144 14.95 -0.60 -4.54
CA VAL A 144 15.65 -1.36 -3.50
C VAL A 144 15.15 -1.07 -2.08
N ALA A 145 14.68 0.16 -1.83
CA ALA A 145 14.19 0.56 -0.50
C ALA A 145 12.93 -0.22 -0.13
N ILE A 146 11.96 -0.35 -1.06
CA ILE A 146 10.74 -1.11 -0.79
C ILE A 146 11.00 -2.61 -0.69
N HIS A 147 11.96 -3.16 -1.46
CA HIS A 147 12.31 -4.58 -1.35
C HIS A 147 12.85 -4.93 0.04
N ARG A 148 13.67 -4.06 0.63
CA ARG A 148 14.16 -4.23 2.01
C ARG A 148 13.02 -4.12 3.02
N LEU A 149 12.08 -3.20 2.81
CA LEU A 149 10.91 -3.01 3.67
C LEU A 149 10.00 -4.23 3.61
N ASN A 150 9.73 -4.76 2.40
CA ASN A 150 8.96 -5.98 2.17
C ASN A 150 9.58 -7.17 2.92
N ALA A 151 10.89 -7.38 2.80
CA ALA A 151 11.58 -8.47 3.49
C ALA A 151 11.42 -8.37 5.02
N ARG A 152 11.54 -7.16 5.59
CA ARG A 152 11.32 -6.92 7.04
C ARG A 152 9.88 -7.14 7.47
N ALA A 153 8.92 -7.00 6.56
CA ALA A 153 7.50 -7.26 6.80
C ALA A 153 7.08 -8.71 6.55
N GLY A 154 8.03 -9.59 6.19
CA GLY A 154 7.77 -11.01 5.99
C GLY A 154 7.40 -11.41 4.56
N PHE A 155 7.48 -10.49 3.59
CA PHE A 155 7.29 -10.85 2.19
C PHE A 155 8.41 -11.76 1.69
N VAL A 156 8.01 -12.78 0.95
CA VAL A 156 8.91 -13.67 0.22
C VAL A 156 8.94 -13.23 -1.25
N ALA A 157 10.11 -12.87 -1.74
CA ALA A 157 10.32 -12.56 -3.15
C ALA A 157 10.20 -13.85 -3.97
N GLU A 158 9.40 -13.83 -5.04
CA GLU A 158 9.19 -14.98 -5.91
C GLU A 158 10.05 -14.90 -7.17
N ARG A 159 9.78 -13.89 -8.02
CA ARG A 159 10.48 -13.69 -9.30
C ARG A 159 10.28 -12.27 -9.82
N GLU A 160 11.12 -11.87 -10.74
CA GLU A 160 10.85 -10.69 -11.57
C GLU A 160 9.82 -11.01 -12.65
N VAL A 161 8.95 -10.05 -12.94
CA VAL A 161 7.91 -10.11 -13.98
C VAL A 161 7.91 -8.82 -14.78
N ASP A 162 7.62 -8.93 -16.08
CA ASP A 162 7.44 -7.77 -16.94
C ASP A 162 5.95 -7.38 -16.94
N LEU A 163 5.66 -6.16 -16.48
CA LEU A 163 4.35 -5.53 -16.54
C LEU A 163 4.36 -4.44 -17.63
N PRO A 164 3.20 -3.96 -18.09
CA PRO A 164 3.13 -2.99 -19.18
C PRO A 164 3.94 -1.71 -18.96
N ASP A 165 4.10 -1.29 -17.71
CA ASP A 165 4.68 -0.04 -17.27
C ASP A 165 6.04 -0.18 -16.55
N LYS A 166 6.39 -1.39 -16.10
CA LYS A 166 7.60 -1.64 -15.31
C LYS A 166 8.04 -3.11 -15.33
N ARG A 167 9.30 -3.34 -15.04
CA ARG A 167 9.79 -4.64 -14.56
C ARG A 167 9.66 -4.65 -13.04
N ALA A 168 8.95 -5.61 -12.49
CA ALA A 168 8.59 -5.68 -11.08
C ALA A 168 9.14 -6.93 -10.40
N LEU A 169 9.41 -6.86 -9.09
CA LEU A 169 9.70 -8.02 -8.26
C LEU A 169 8.42 -8.48 -7.55
N LEU A 170 7.81 -9.55 -8.07
CA LEU A 170 6.65 -10.18 -7.46
C LEU A 170 7.03 -10.76 -6.10
N SER A 171 6.28 -10.39 -5.07
CA SER A 171 6.50 -10.88 -3.71
C SER A 171 5.17 -11.12 -3.01
N THR A 172 5.12 -12.09 -2.11
CA THR A 172 3.90 -12.45 -1.39
C THR A 172 4.16 -12.58 0.11
N CYS A 173 3.12 -12.30 0.92
CA CYS A 173 3.18 -12.40 2.37
C CYS A 173 1.88 -12.97 2.91
N THR A 174 1.92 -14.08 3.65
CA THR A 174 0.76 -14.58 4.41
C THR A 174 0.65 -13.85 5.75
N ARG A 175 -0.51 -13.99 6.41
CA ARG A 175 -0.70 -13.44 7.76
C ARG A 175 0.36 -13.96 8.74
N GLU A 176 0.63 -15.26 8.73
CA GLU A 176 1.61 -15.88 9.63
C GLU A 176 3.03 -15.37 9.39
N GLN A 177 3.40 -15.17 8.10
CA GLN A 177 4.70 -14.59 7.75
C GLN A 177 4.82 -13.15 8.25
N PHE A 178 3.76 -12.35 8.11
CA PHE A 178 3.75 -10.99 8.65
C PHE A 178 3.86 -10.99 10.18
N GLU A 179 3.02 -11.76 10.89
CA GLU A 179 3.02 -11.80 12.35
C GLU A 179 4.36 -12.29 12.93
N ALA A 180 5.06 -13.19 12.24
CA ALA A 180 6.39 -13.66 12.61
C ALA A 180 7.53 -12.71 12.19
N SER A 181 7.25 -11.67 11.41
CA SER A 181 8.24 -10.75 10.87
C SER A 181 8.71 -9.71 11.88
N GLU A 182 9.81 -9.01 11.54
CA GLU A 182 10.30 -7.87 12.33
C GLU A 182 9.22 -6.78 12.53
N LEU A 183 8.49 -6.43 11.46
CA LEU A 183 7.48 -5.37 11.51
C LEU A 183 6.18 -5.83 12.16
N GLY A 184 5.79 -7.08 12.00
CA GLY A 184 4.61 -7.66 12.64
C GLY A 184 4.79 -7.80 14.14
N ALA A 185 5.97 -8.28 14.60
CA ALA A 185 6.28 -8.48 16.01
C ALA A 185 6.49 -7.17 16.80
N SER A 186 6.95 -6.10 16.12
CA SER A 186 7.22 -4.80 16.75
C SER A 186 6.00 -3.88 16.83
N PHE A 187 4.88 -4.25 16.24
CA PHE A 187 3.66 -3.46 16.23
C PHE A 187 2.83 -3.74 17.49
N ASP A 188 2.69 -2.76 18.38
CA ASP A 188 1.81 -2.87 19.56
C ASP A 188 0.34 -2.78 19.13
N PRO A 189 -0.48 -3.84 19.32
CA PRO A 189 -1.89 -3.85 18.90
C PRO A 189 -2.80 -2.98 19.79
N THR A 190 -2.30 -2.32 20.83
CA THR A 190 -3.09 -1.51 21.76
C THR A 190 -3.42 -0.09 21.24
N GLY A 191 -2.94 0.27 20.04
CA GLY A 191 -3.41 1.47 19.34
C GLY A 191 -4.68 1.13 18.56
N ASP A 192 -5.86 1.44 19.11
CA ASP A 192 -7.17 1.23 18.49
C ASP A 192 -7.20 1.69 17.02
N VAL A 193 -7.51 0.73 16.13
CA VAL A 193 -7.99 1.03 14.78
C VAL A 193 -9.47 1.35 14.94
N ALA A 194 -9.81 2.62 14.95
CA ALA A 194 -11.20 3.12 14.93
C ALA A 194 -11.57 3.51 13.51
#